data_317497ec6726791f215d3cacf6599f1f
#
_entry.id   317497ec6726791f215d3cacf6599f1f
#
_cell.length_a   1.000
_cell.length_b   1.000
_cell.length_c   1.000
_cell.angle_alpha   90.00
_cell.angle_beta   90.00
_cell.angle_gamma   90.00
#
_symmetry.space_group_name_H-M   'P 1'
#
loop_
_entity.id
_entity.type
_entity.pdbx_description
1 polymer ?
#
loop_
_entity_poly.entity_id
_entity_poly.type
_entity_poly.pdbx_seq_one_letter_code
_entity_poly.pdbx_strand_id
1 'polypeptide(L)'
;TTRKNPDVWSRWKPNGGRSMQKLQIDILERATKLVRPDGRVVYSTCSLDPVENEAVVAEVLRKDPSLRLISAHDLIPNLVASKGMKKWSLLSDECSIVQDNQAQDSFLPPSETEIIDALPLCMRVWNDESKAGGFFLAVIEKQSSQGDEGNVRVHRELTEEEAPVDNEDIPQPISSETRTILENRLGLLPGDLWVRGKKVLWSTPQAHEIWSSERSRRGGRTRIPGRRWRPLKVVYLGLEAIHLRRGEFERIVGSAAKVIADGIKQGLTEVPSKVIDSLLSGDEPDPSLVSPKLSSVRGNFLLVDEANGNTIPVWIGGRVSLMMRTAEVHVLRLMRGITVLEEE
;
A
#
# COMPACT_ATOMS: atom_id res chain seq x y z
N THR A 1 -11.10 -7.73 15.30
CA THR A 1 -11.94 -6.55 15.51
C THR A 1 -13.06 -6.88 16.49
N THR A 2 -13.43 -5.92 17.34
CA THR A 2 -14.51 -6.05 18.34
C THR A 2 -15.82 -6.50 17.74
N ARG A 3 -16.16 -6.06 16.52
CA ARG A 3 -17.39 -6.45 15.82
C ARG A 3 -17.48 -7.94 15.46
N LYS A 4 -16.33 -8.58 15.15
CA LYS A 4 -16.28 -9.98 14.67
C LYS A 4 -15.96 -10.99 15.77
N ASN A 5 -15.42 -10.53 16.89
CA ASN A 5 -14.96 -11.39 17.96
C ASN A 5 -15.46 -10.88 19.32
N PRO A 6 -16.56 -11.43 19.86
CA PRO A 6 -17.10 -11.07 21.18
C PRO A 6 -16.11 -11.24 22.33
N ASP A 7 -15.17 -12.19 22.22
CA ASP A 7 -14.14 -12.39 23.25
C ASP A 7 -13.21 -11.19 23.45
N VAL A 8 -13.10 -10.31 22.46
CA VAL A 8 -12.32 -9.08 22.58
C VAL A 8 -12.94 -8.16 23.62
N TRP A 9 -14.27 -8.09 23.68
CA TRP A 9 -14.98 -7.28 24.66
C TRP A 9 -14.75 -7.76 26.10
N SER A 10 -14.80 -9.08 26.32
CA SER A 10 -14.63 -9.67 27.67
C SER A 10 -13.21 -9.55 28.21
N ARG A 11 -12.21 -9.42 27.33
CA ARG A 11 -10.80 -9.32 27.68
C ARG A 11 -10.21 -7.91 27.55
N TRP A 12 -10.98 -6.96 27.02
CA TRP A 12 -10.52 -5.60 26.83
C TRP A 12 -10.28 -4.92 28.18
N LYS A 13 -9.16 -4.20 28.28
CA LYS A 13 -8.79 -3.36 29.40
C LYS A 13 -8.32 -1.99 28.92
N PRO A 14 -8.65 -0.90 29.64
CA PRO A 14 -8.24 0.45 29.26
C PRO A 14 -6.73 0.63 29.06
N ASN A 15 -5.89 -0.07 29.85
CA ASN A 15 -4.43 0.05 29.75
C ASN A 15 -3.79 -0.83 28.66
N GLY A 16 -4.58 -1.63 27.94
CA GLY A 16 -4.08 -2.61 26.96
C GLY A 16 -3.19 -2.01 25.86
N GLY A 17 -3.56 -0.83 25.36
CA GLY A 17 -2.80 -0.12 24.32
C GLY A 17 -1.42 0.36 24.76
N ARG A 18 -1.24 0.66 26.06
CA ARG A 18 0.02 1.20 26.60
C ARG A 18 1.21 0.26 26.42
N SER A 19 0.98 -1.03 26.51
CA SER A 19 2.03 -2.04 26.32
C SER A 19 2.54 -2.12 24.87
N MET A 20 1.71 -1.71 23.91
CA MET A 20 2.03 -1.78 22.48
C MET A 20 2.65 -0.48 21.94
N GLN A 21 2.37 0.66 22.59
CA GLN A 21 2.74 1.98 22.07
C GLN A 21 4.23 2.11 21.75
N LYS A 22 5.12 1.67 22.66
CA LYS A 22 6.56 1.76 22.42
C LYS A 22 6.99 1.04 21.15
N LEU A 23 6.48 -0.18 20.92
CA LEU A 23 6.78 -0.94 19.71
C LEU A 23 6.23 -0.25 18.47
N GLN A 24 5.04 0.32 18.54
CA GLN A 24 4.42 1.06 17.44
C GLN A 24 5.22 2.31 17.08
N ILE A 25 5.70 3.07 18.08
CA ILE A 25 6.60 4.21 17.88
C ILE A 25 7.89 3.76 17.18
N ASP A 26 8.55 2.71 17.69
CA ASP A 26 9.81 2.21 17.14
C ASP A 26 9.64 1.76 15.67
N ILE A 27 8.52 1.11 15.34
CA ILE A 27 8.18 0.70 13.97
C ILE A 27 7.97 1.92 13.06
N LEU A 28 7.18 2.90 13.50
CA LEU A 28 6.88 4.09 12.73
C LEU A 28 8.12 4.95 12.53
N GLU A 29 8.95 5.18 13.55
CA GLU A 29 10.24 5.84 13.41
C GLU A 29 11.18 5.12 12.43
N ARG A 30 11.17 3.80 12.45
CA ARG A 30 11.96 3.04 11.48
C ARG A 30 11.45 3.24 10.05
N ALA A 31 10.14 3.27 9.86
CA ALA A 31 9.53 3.52 8.56
C ALA A 31 9.89 4.92 8.02
N THR A 32 9.82 5.96 8.87
CA THR A 32 10.18 7.34 8.45
C THR A 32 11.67 7.49 8.10
N LYS A 33 12.55 6.69 8.72
CA LYS A 33 13.99 6.65 8.36
C LYS A 33 14.26 5.93 7.04
N LEU A 34 13.37 5.03 6.62
CA LEU A 34 13.51 4.26 5.37
C LEU A 34 12.93 4.99 4.16
N VAL A 35 11.98 5.89 4.37
CA VAL A 35 11.37 6.65 3.29
C VAL A 35 12.30 7.77 2.83
N ARG A 36 12.36 7.99 1.50
CA ARG A 36 13.11 9.09 0.90
C ARG A 36 12.47 10.45 1.24
N PRO A 37 13.21 11.56 1.12
CA PRO A 37 12.60 12.89 1.10
C PRO A 37 11.44 12.96 0.09
N ASP A 38 10.41 13.72 0.38
CA ASP A 38 9.14 13.83 -0.35
C ASP A 38 8.37 12.49 -0.49
N GLY A 39 8.81 11.46 0.20
CA GLY A 39 8.11 10.20 0.29
C GLY A 39 7.11 10.19 1.46
N ARG A 40 6.19 9.22 1.44
CA ARG A 40 5.11 9.08 2.41
C ARG A 40 5.17 7.77 3.15
N VAL A 41 4.85 7.82 4.43
CA VAL A 41 4.59 6.67 5.29
C VAL A 41 3.12 6.70 5.68
N VAL A 42 2.47 5.56 5.54
CA VAL A 42 1.10 5.37 6.02
C VAL A 42 1.14 4.54 7.28
N TYR A 43 0.71 5.12 8.39
CA TYR A 43 0.53 4.44 9.66
C TYR A 43 -0.95 4.11 9.85
N SER A 44 -1.26 2.86 10.11
CA SER A 44 -2.63 2.43 10.34
C SER A 44 -2.74 1.35 11.40
N THR A 45 -3.84 1.38 12.15
CA THR A 45 -4.17 0.38 13.16
C THR A 45 -5.64 0.00 13.11
N CYS A 46 -5.98 -1.17 13.61
CA CYS A 46 -7.37 -1.54 13.88
C CYS A 46 -7.80 -1.20 15.32
N SER A 47 -6.92 -0.55 16.11
CA SER A 47 -7.23 -0.05 17.44
C SER A 47 -8.00 1.27 17.36
N LEU A 48 -8.89 1.50 18.33
CA LEU A 48 -9.55 2.79 18.53
C LEU A 48 -8.95 3.57 19.71
N ASP A 49 -7.96 2.99 20.40
CA ASP A 49 -7.26 3.62 21.52
C ASP A 49 -6.34 4.76 21.01
N PRO A 50 -6.53 6.01 21.46
CA PRO A 50 -5.66 7.12 21.07
C PRO A 50 -4.19 6.93 21.48
N VAL A 51 -3.91 6.12 22.50
CA VAL A 51 -2.54 5.80 22.92
C VAL A 51 -1.78 5.01 21.85
N GLU A 52 -2.50 4.15 21.10
CA GLU A 52 -1.94 3.42 19.96
C GLU A 52 -2.01 4.19 18.65
N ASN A 53 -2.66 5.33 18.60
CA ASN A 53 -2.97 6.09 17.40
C ASN A 53 -2.32 7.48 17.44
N GLU A 54 -3.05 8.50 17.88
CA GLU A 54 -2.59 9.89 17.86
C GLU A 54 -1.35 10.08 18.74
N ALA A 55 -1.25 9.40 19.87
CA ALA A 55 -0.09 9.50 20.75
C ALA A 55 1.17 8.95 20.06
N VAL A 56 1.07 7.85 19.33
CA VAL A 56 2.19 7.30 18.51
C VAL A 56 2.62 8.30 17.46
N VAL A 57 1.66 8.88 16.73
CA VAL A 57 1.94 9.86 15.68
C VAL A 57 2.58 11.12 16.28
N ALA A 58 2.05 11.64 17.39
CA ALA A 58 2.59 12.81 18.07
C ALA A 58 4.05 12.60 18.51
N GLU A 59 4.36 11.44 19.10
CA GLU A 59 5.73 11.11 19.50
C GLU A 59 6.72 11.10 18.32
N VAL A 60 6.31 10.56 17.18
CA VAL A 60 7.17 10.48 15.99
C VAL A 60 7.36 11.86 15.36
N LEU A 61 6.32 12.69 15.30
CA LEU A 61 6.42 14.08 14.83
C LEU A 61 7.31 14.93 15.74
N ARG A 62 7.22 14.76 17.07
CA ARG A 62 8.07 15.46 18.05
C ARG A 62 9.55 15.16 17.87
N LYS A 63 9.89 13.92 17.52
CA LYS A 63 11.28 13.46 17.35
C LYS A 63 11.93 13.86 16.03
N ASP A 64 11.15 14.09 14.98
CA ASP A 64 11.67 14.40 13.65
C ASP A 64 10.89 15.57 13.01
N PRO A 65 11.44 16.81 13.11
CA PRO A 65 10.82 18.00 12.54
C PRO A 65 10.70 18.00 11.01
N SER A 66 11.36 17.07 10.31
CA SER A 66 11.22 16.94 8.86
C SER A 66 9.90 16.24 8.46
N LEU A 67 9.16 15.73 9.41
CA LEU A 67 7.90 15.01 9.19
C LEU A 67 6.70 15.96 9.31
N ARG A 68 5.72 15.78 8.45
CA ARG A 68 4.42 16.44 8.54
C ARG A 68 3.28 15.50 8.24
N LEU A 69 2.12 15.74 8.86
CA LEU A 69 0.89 15.05 8.50
C LEU A 69 0.30 15.64 7.21
N ILE A 70 -0.25 14.76 6.38
CA ILE A 70 -1.07 15.10 5.23
C ILE A 70 -2.51 14.69 5.53
N SER A 71 -3.48 15.46 5.06
CA SER A 71 -4.89 15.15 5.24
C SER A 71 -5.24 13.79 4.60
N ALA A 72 -5.52 12.81 5.44
CA ALA A 72 -6.02 11.52 4.99
C ALA A 72 -7.43 11.63 4.40
N HIS A 73 -8.22 12.61 4.86
CA HIS A 73 -9.56 12.89 4.35
C HIS A 73 -9.56 13.35 2.89
N ASP A 74 -8.55 14.16 2.50
CA ASP A 74 -8.43 14.66 1.12
C ASP A 74 -8.02 13.54 0.15
N LEU A 75 -7.35 12.52 0.67
CA LEU A 75 -6.95 11.35 -0.13
C LEU A 75 -8.10 10.35 -0.33
N ILE A 76 -9.05 10.30 0.61
CA ILE A 76 -10.22 9.40 0.53
C ILE A 76 -11.48 10.19 0.95
N PRO A 77 -11.93 11.16 0.15
CA PRO A 77 -12.93 12.15 0.56
C PRO A 77 -14.31 11.56 0.84
N ASN A 78 -14.64 10.41 0.29
CA ASN A 78 -15.96 9.79 0.43
C ASN A 78 -16.03 8.68 1.49
N LEU A 79 -14.95 8.47 2.24
CA LEU A 79 -14.97 7.54 3.36
C LEU A 79 -15.63 8.20 4.57
N VAL A 80 -16.67 7.57 5.11
CA VAL A 80 -17.28 8.00 6.38
C VAL A 80 -16.27 7.79 7.50
N ALA A 81 -15.75 8.89 8.00
CA ALA A 81 -14.71 8.88 9.03
C ALA A 81 -14.64 10.22 9.77
N SER A 82 -14.24 10.16 11.03
CA SER A 82 -14.00 11.32 11.89
C SER A 82 -12.54 11.77 11.81
N LYS A 83 -12.29 13.03 12.15
CA LYS A 83 -10.93 13.58 12.30
C LYS A 83 -10.21 12.95 13.48
N GLY A 84 -8.87 12.95 13.44
CA GLY A 84 -8.04 12.57 14.58
C GLY A 84 -8.31 13.43 15.82
N MET A 85 -8.14 12.84 16.98
CA MET A 85 -8.43 13.46 18.28
C MET A 85 -7.31 14.42 18.71
N LYS A 86 -7.68 15.62 19.18
CA LYS A 86 -6.74 16.57 19.78
C LYS A 86 -6.54 16.34 21.27
N LYS A 87 -7.51 15.71 21.94
CA LYS A 87 -7.54 15.47 23.38
C LYS A 87 -8.15 14.12 23.70
N TRP A 88 -7.66 13.46 24.70
CA TRP A 88 -8.20 12.23 25.27
C TRP A 88 -7.84 12.13 26.74
N SER A 89 -8.56 11.30 27.49
CA SER A 89 -8.26 10.96 28.87
C SER A 89 -7.76 9.54 28.95
N LEU A 90 -6.83 9.27 29.85
CA LEU A 90 -6.41 7.91 30.17
C LEU A 90 -7.31 7.31 31.24
N LEU A 91 -7.65 6.05 31.11
CA LEU A 91 -8.43 5.30 32.09
C LEU A 91 -7.54 4.24 32.76
N SER A 92 -7.71 4.04 34.05
CA SER A 92 -7.18 2.87 34.75
C SER A 92 -7.97 1.61 34.36
N ASP A 93 -7.49 0.43 34.78
CA ASP A 93 -8.20 -0.83 34.54
C ASP A 93 -9.57 -0.89 35.23
N GLU A 94 -9.77 -0.07 36.24
CA GLU A 94 -11.05 0.13 36.96
C GLU A 94 -11.93 1.21 36.32
N CYS A 95 -11.57 1.67 35.09
CA CYS A 95 -12.26 2.71 34.34
C CYS A 95 -12.32 4.09 35.04
N SER A 96 -11.39 4.37 35.95
CA SER A 96 -11.22 5.68 36.56
C SER A 96 -10.22 6.55 35.75
N ILE A 97 -10.45 7.87 35.70
CA ILE A 97 -9.52 8.80 35.01
C ILE A 97 -8.18 8.81 35.74
N VAL A 98 -7.13 8.53 34.99
CA VAL A 98 -5.74 8.64 35.48
C VAL A 98 -5.32 10.11 35.42
N GLN A 99 -4.77 10.64 36.52
CA GLN A 99 -4.26 12.01 36.53
C GLN A 99 -2.99 12.12 35.68
N ASP A 100 -2.79 13.22 34.98
CA ASP A 100 -1.68 13.42 34.06
C ASP A 100 -0.32 13.22 34.72
N ASN A 101 -0.17 13.67 35.99
CA ASN A 101 1.06 13.49 36.77
C ASN A 101 1.37 12.05 37.19
N GLN A 102 0.46 11.11 36.90
CA GLN A 102 0.61 9.66 37.17
C GLN A 102 0.83 8.85 35.91
N ALA A 103 0.79 9.50 34.74
CA ALA A 103 0.92 8.87 33.44
C ALA A 103 2.30 9.17 32.83
N GLN A 104 2.71 8.31 31.91
CA GLN A 104 3.86 8.61 31.07
C GLN A 104 3.45 9.65 30.03
N ASP A 105 4.28 10.69 29.83
CA ASP A 105 3.98 11.81 28.93
C ASP A 105 3.59 11.36 27.50
N SER A 106 4.23 10.31 27.00
CA SER A 106 3.93 9.77 25.65
C SER A 106 2.53 9.18 25.50
N PHE A 107 1.81 8.91 26.60
CA PHE A 107 0.41 8.43 26.56
C PHE A 107 -0.58 9.59 26.54
N LEU A 108 -0.15 10.77 26.95
CA LEU A 108 -0.99 11.96 27.07
C LEU A 108 -1.14 12.69 25.73
N PRO A 109 -2.17 13.52 25.58
CA PRO A 109 -2.24 14.45 24.47
C PRO A 109 -0.98 15.33 24.40
N PRO A 110 -0.45 15.62 23.20
CA PRO A 110 0.70 16.50 23.07
C PRO A 110 0.41 17.91 23.61
N SER A 111 1.45 18.58 24.10
CA SER A 111 1.39 19.98 24.54
C SER A 111 1.74 20.98 23.44
N GLU A 112 2.42 20.53 22.40
CA GLU A 112 2.88 21.33 21.27
C GLU A 112 1.72 21.68 20.33
N THR A 113 1.43 22.98 20.24
CA THR A 113 0.29 23.49 19.45
C THR A 113 0.33 23.01 18.00
N GLU A 114 1.50 22.99 17.38
CA GLU A 114 1.67 22.55 15.98
C GLU A 114 1.26 21.09 15.80
N ILE A 115 1.63 20.22 16.74
CA ILE A 115 1.24 18.81 16.69
C ILE A 115 -0.26 18.66 16.93
N ILE A 116 -0.78 19.35 17.97
CA ILE A 116 -2.23 19.34 18.28
C ILE A 116 -3.05 19.73 17.05
N ASP A 117 -2.64 20.78 16.33
CA ASP A 117 -3.36 21.28 15.16
C ASP A 117 -3.22 20.39 13.91
N ALA A 118 -2.16 19.57 13.86
CA ALA A 118 -1.97 18.61 12.81
C ALA A 118 -2.76 17.30 13.01
N LEU A 119 -2.99 16.85 14.26
CA LEU A 119 -3.68 15.58 14.53
C LEU A 119 -5.04 15.39 13.81
N PRO A 120 -5.89 16.43 13.62
CA PRO A 120 -7.12 16.30 12.84
C PRO A 120 -6.95 15.89 11.37
N LEU A 121 -5.73 15.94 10.83
CA LEU A 121 -5.40 15.41 9.49
C LEU A 121 -5.41 13.88 9.45
N CYS A 122 -5.30 13.22 10.60
CA CYS A 122 -5.54 11.79 10.74
C CYS A 122 -7.03 11.47 10.57
N MET A 123 -7.31 10.21 10.28
CA MET A 123 -8.66 9.72 10.03
C MET A 123 -9.00 8.59 11.00
N ARG A 124 -10.22 8.63 11.57
CA ARG A 124 -10.80 7.58 12.41
C ARG A 124 -12.06 7.04 11.78
N VAL A 125 -12.08 5.76 11.47
CA VAL A 125 -13.26 5.04 11.01
C VAL A 125 -13.89 4.35 12.21
N TRP A 126 -15.08 4.79 12.63
CA TRP A 126 -15.80 4.23 13.76
C TRP A 126 -16.73 3.10 13.30
N ASN A 127 -16.91 2.09 14.19
CA ASN A 127 -17.71 0.90 13.87
C ASN A 127 -19.21 1.20 13.74
N ASP A 128 -19.67 2.20 14.46
CA ASP A 128 -21.06 2.65 14.53
C ASP A 128 -21.44 3.64 13.42
N GLU A 129 -20.49 4.44 12.96
CA GLU A 129 -20.69 5.39 11.87
C GLU A 129 -20.55 4.75 10.49
N SER A 130 -19.70 3.72 10.40
CA SER A 130 -19.46 2.98 9.16
C SER A 130 -19.82 1.51 9.35
N LYS A 131 -20.32 0.85 8.33
CA LYS A 131 -20.54 -0.62 8.36
C LYS A 131 -19.20 -1.41 8.38
N ALA A 132 -18.05 -0.75 8.53
CA ALA A 132 -16.70 -1.31 8.58
C ALA A 132 -16.26 -1.70 10.01
N GLY A 133 -15.10 -2.29 10.16
CA GLY A 133 -14.40 -2.42 11.44
C GLY A 133 -13.76 -1.09 11.86
N GLY A 134 -13.49 -0.87 13.14
CA GLY A 134 -12.74 0.28 13.62
C GLY A 134 -11.36 0.35 12.98
N PHE A 135 -10.93 1.56 12.59
CA PHE A 135 -9.65 1.76 11.93
C PHE A 135 -9.11 3.18 12.18
N PHE A 136 -7.81 3.29 12.25
CA PHE A 136 -7.10 4.57 12.31
C PHE A 136 -6.12 4.67 11.16
N LEU A 137 -5.97 5.87 10.61
CA LEU A 137 -5.09 6.16 9.49
C LEU A 137 -4.40 7.51 9.68
N ALA A 138 -3.07 7.54 9.56
CA ALA A 138 -2.27 8.74 9.45
C ALA A 138 -1.35 8.65 8.24
N VAL A 139 -1.27 9.72 7.47
CA VAL A 139 -0.34 9.84 6.34
C VAL A 139 0.72 10.87 6.70
N ILE A 140 1.96 10.43 6.77
CA ILE A 140 3.12 11.22 7.16
C ILE A 140 4.01 11.41 5.94
N GLU A 141 4.33 12.66 5.60
CA GLU A 141 5.25 13.00 4.53
C GLU A 141 6.57 13.48 5.14
N LYS A 142 7.69 13.03 4.58
CA LYS A 142 9.01 13.49 4.92
C LYS A 142 9.40 14.65 4.02
N GLN A 143 9.63 15.82 4.60
CA GLN A 143 10.04 17.00 3.86
C GLN A 143 11.50 16.90 3.42
N SER A 144 11.81 17.46 2.23
CA SER A 144 13.18 17.66 1.80
C SER A 144 13.82 18.75 2.65
N SER A 145 14.94 18.48 3.32
CA SER A 145 15.79 19.53 3.85
C SER A 145 16.50 20.22 2.69
N GLN A 146 16.44 21.56 2.63
CA GLN A 146 17.28 22.33 1.71
C GLN A 146 18.76 22.03 2.06
N GLY A 147 19.41 21.18 1.29
CA GLY A 147 20.81 20.81 1.49
C GLY A 147 21.15 19.34 1.31
N ASP A 148 20.16 18.45 1.15
CA ASP A 148 20.42 17.04 0.89
C ASP A 148 20.51 16.78 -0.62
N GLU A 149 21.43 17.52 -1.28
CA GLU A 149 21.88 17.15 -2.62
C GLU A 149 22.69 15.86 -2.52
N GLY A 150 21.98 14.77 -2.76
CA GLY A 150 22.54 13.60 -3.38
C GLY A 150 23.66 12.87 -2.67
N ASN A 151 23.38 12.17 -1.59
CA ASN A 151 24.11 10.94 -1.36
C ASN A 151 23.49 9.82 -2.21
N VAL A 152 23.58 9.96 -3.53
CA VAL A 152 23.38 8.86 -4.48
C VAL A 152 24.53 7.88 -4.20
N ARG A 153 24.23 6.84 -3.45
CA ARG A 153 25.16 5.71 -3.32
C ARG A 153 25.39 5.15 -4.70
N VAL A 154 26.60 5.37 -5.21
CA VAL A 154 27.09 4.82 -6.47
C VAL A 154 26.85 3.30 -6.43
N HIS A 155 26.00 2.82 -7.33
CA HIS A 155 25.77 1.42 -7.56
C HIS A 155 27.07 0.75 -7.97
N ARG A 156 27.53 -0.21 -7.21
CA ARG A 156 28.61 -1.10 -7.60
C ARG A 156 27.97 -2.24 -8.38
N GLU A 157 28.32 -2.36 -9.64
CA GLU A 157 27.91 -3.52 -10.46
C GLU A 157 28.29 -4.80 -9.75
N LEU A 158 27.28 -5.64 -9.49
CA LEU A 158 27.47 -6.98 -8.95
C LEU A 158 27.61 -7.92 -10.13
N THR A 159 28.76 -8.58 -10.22
CA THR A 159 29.04 -9.62 -11.20
C THR A 159 28.09 -10.81 -10.99
N GLU A 160 27.50 -11.26 -12.09
CA GLU A 160 26.66 -12.46 -12.16
C GLU A 160 27.53 -13.71 -11.84
N GLU A 161 27.28 -14.35 -10.72
CA GLU A 161 27.61 -15.78 -10.52
C GLU A 161 26.74 -16.36 -9.41
N GLU A 162 25.91 -17.30 -9.76
CA GLU A 162 25.56 -18.61 -9.17
C GLU A 162 24.11 -19.03 -9.41
N ALA A 163 23.96 -20.28 -9.83
CA ALA A 163 22.75 -20.94 -10.25
C ALA A 163 21.67 -21.07 -9.15
N PRO A 164 20.39 -21.07 -9.50
CA PRO A 164 19.28 -21.10 -8.55
C PRO A 164 19.10 -22.49 -7.92
N VAL A 165 18.82 -22.47 -6.62
CA VAL A 165 18.20 -23.62 -5.95
C VAL A 165 16.73 -23.63 -6.38
N ASP A 166 16.30 -24.71 -7.01
CA ASP A 166 14.91 -24.97 -7.38
C ASP A 166 14.04 -25.04 -6.11
N ASN A 167 13.42 -23.93 -5.79
CA ASN A 167 12.39 -23.85 -4.77
C ASN A 167 11.29 -22.92 -5.30
N GLU A 168 10.18 -23.50 -5.74
CA GLU A 168 9.03 -22.78 -6.34
C GLU A 168 8.47 -21.67 -5.43
N ASP A 169 8.76 -21.72 -4.14
CA ASP A 169 8.34 -20.73 -3.16
C ASP A 169 9.21 -19.46 -3.13
N ILE A 170 10.34 -19.46 -3.81
CA ILE A 170 11.27 -18.33 -3.82
C ILE A 170 11.15 -17.57 -5.14
N PRO A 171 10.89 -16.24 -5.12
CA PRO A 171 10.90 -15.46 -6.34
C PRO A 171 12.22 -15.59 -7.10
N GLN A 172 12.17 -15.88 -8.39
CA GLN A 172 13.31 -15.97 -9.28
C GLN A 172 13.25 -14.82 -10.30
N PRO A 173 14.37 -14.26 -10.76
CA PRO A 173 14.37 -13.36 -11.90
C PRO A 173 13.63 -14.00 -13.07
N ILE A 174 12.87 -13.21 -13.82
CA ILE A 174 12.14 -13.70 -14.97
C ILE A 174 13.14 -14.24 -16.01
N SER A 175 12.84 -15.39 -16.60
CA SER A 175 13.65 -15.92 -17.70
C SER A 175 13.50 -15.06 -18.96
N SER A 176 14.53 -15.02 -19.81
CA SER A 176 14.49 -14.31 -21.08
C SER A 176 13.34 -14.79 -21.98
N GLU A 177 13.04 -16.08 -21.96
CA GLU A 177 11.94 -16.68 -22.71
C GLU A 177 10.59 -16.16 -22.23
N THR A 178 10.30 -16.23 -20.92
CA THR A 178 9.05 -15.71 -20.35
C THR A 178 8.93 -14.19 -20.57
N ARG A 179 10.02 -13.45 -20.44
CA ARG A 179 10.05 -12.00 -20.70
C ARG A 179 9.67 -11.73 -22.17
N THR A 180 10.24 -12.45 -23.11
CA THR A 180 9.95 -12.30 -24.54
C THR A 180 8.47 -12.58 -24.86
N ILE A 181 7.89 -13.62 -24.25
CA ILE A 181 6.46 -13.92 -24.40
C ILE A 181 5.59 -12.73 -23.94
N LEU A 182 5.91 -12.18 -22.78
CA LEU A 182 5.17 -11.04 -22.22
C LEU A 182 5.36 -9.76 -23.04
N GLU A 183 6.59 -9.47 -23.48
CA GLU A 183 6.91 -8.27 -24.28
C GLU A 183 6.31 -8.34 -25.69
N ASN A 184 6.21 -9.52 -26.29
CA ASN A 184 5.49 -9.71 -27.55
C ASN A 184 4.00 -9.40 -27.41
N ARG A 185 3.43 -9.64 -26.23
CA ARG A 185 2.00 -9.41 -25.95
C ARG A 185 1.68 -7.99 -25.51
N LEU A 186 2.53 -7.39 -24.70
CA LEU A 186 2.27 -6.11 -24.01
C LEU A 186 3.17 -4.96 -24.46
N GLY A 187 4.26 -5.27 -25.14
CA GLY A 187 5.36 -4.34 -25.40
C GLY A 187 6.38 -4.36 -24.26
N LEU A 188 7.25 -3.35 -24.22
CA LEU A 188 8.33 -3.28 -23.25
C LEU A 188 7.78 -3.18 -21.82
N LEU A 189 8.17 -4.10 -20.96
CA LEU A 189 7.72 -4.11 -19.58
C LEU A 189 8.68 -3.28 -18.69
N PRO A 190 8.15 -2.37 -17.85
CA PRO A 190 8.98 -1.55 -16.99
C PRO A 190 9.55 -2.34 -15.80
N GLY A 191 10.71 -1.90 -15.31
CA GLY A 191 11.30 -2.37 -14.06
C GLY A 191 11.81 -3.81 -14.08
N ASP A 192 12.10 -4.30 -12.88
CA ASP A 192 12.59 -5.65 -12.67
C ASP A 192 11.44 -6.63 -12.42
N LEU A 193 11.44 -7.72 -13.16
CA LEU A 193 10.41 -8.75 -13.09
C LEU A 193 10.94 -10.04 -12.49
N TRP A 194 10.12 -10.65 -11.64
CA TRP A 194 10.41 -11.88 -10.93
C TRP A 194 9.26 -12.88 -11.11
N VAL A 195 9.55 -14.15 -11.12
CA VAL A 195 8.55 -15.21 -11.19
C VAL A 195 8.51 -15.97 -9.87
N ARG A 196 7.29 -16.21 -9.35
CA ARG A 196 7.00 -17.10 -8.24
C ARG A 196 5.79 -17.97 -8.60
N GLY A 197 6.02 -19.20 -8.97
CA GLY A 197 4.96 -20.07 -9.49
C GLY A 197 4.28 -19.44 -10.72
N LYS A 198 2.98 -19.20 -10.61
CA LYS A 198 2.17 -18.59 -11.69
C LYS A 198 2.14 -17.05 -11.67
N LYS A 199 2.88 -16.41 -10.77
CA LYS A 199 2.85 -14.96 -10.56
C LYS A 199 4.11 -14.32 -11.08
N VAL A 200 3.95 -13.25 -11.85
CA VAL A 200 5.04 -12.32 -12.17
C VAL A 200 4.92 -11.14 -11.21
N LEU A 201 6.00 -10.84 -10.53
CA LEU A 201 6.13 -9.74 -9.58
C LEU A 201 6.93 -8.63 -10.25
N TRP A 202 6.48 -7.40 -10.09
CA TRP A 202 7.21 -6.20 -10.48
C TRP A 202 7.91 -5.61 -9.28
N SER A 203 9.17 -5.23 -9.43
CA SER A 203 9.93 -4.57 -8.36
C SER A 203 10.73 -3.39 -8.87
N THR A 204 11.12 -2.51 -7.92
CA THR A 204 12.08 -1.45 -8.22
C THR A 204 13.51 -2.00 -8.26
N PRO A 205 14.45 -1.31 -8.94
CA PRO A 205 15.88 -1.70 -8.94
C PRO A 205 16.45 -1.85 -7.53
N GLN A 206 16.02 -1.01 -6.58
CA GLN A 206 16.47 -1.10 -5.17
C GLN A 206 16.00 -2.40 -4.49
N ALA A 207 14.78 -2.86 -4.78
CA ALA A 207 14.30 -4.14 -4.29
C ALA A 207 15.07 -5.31 -4.91
N HIS A 208 15.44 -5.20 -6.19
CA HIS A 208 16.34 -6.14 -6.87
C HIS A 208 17.69 -6.24 -6.15
N GLU A 209 18.32 -5.12 -5.86
CA GLU A 209 19.61 -5.07 -5.16
C GLU A 209 19.54 -5.77 -3.79
N ILE A 210 18.50 -5.45 -2.99
CA ILE A 210 18.29 -6.08 -1.68
C ILE A 210 18.09 -7.58 -1.83
N TRP A 211 17.28 -8.03 -2.79
CA TRP A 211 17.01 -9.44 -3.03
C TRP A 211 18.24 -10.19 -3.52
N SER A 212 18.97 -9.63 -4.46
CA SER A 212 20.20 -10.23 -4.99
C SER A 212 21.24 -10.38 -3.89
N SER A 213 21.36 -9.39 -2.99
CA SER A 213 22.25 -9.48 -1.81
C SER A 213 21.81 -10.55 -0.81
N GLU A 214 20.52 -10.84 -0.68
CA GLU A 214 19.98 -11.91 0.17
C GLU A 214 20.24 -13.28 -0.42
N ARG A 215 20.12 -13.45 -1.74
CA ARG A 215 20.45 -14.72 -2.42
C ARG A 215 21.91 -15.10 -2.25
N SER A 216 22.81 -14.14 -2.40
CA SER A 216 24.25 -14.37 -2.23
C SER A 216 24.61 -14.83 -0.81
N ARG A 217 23.75 -14.54 0.19
CA ARG A 217 23.95 -14.97 1.58
C ARG A 217 23.49 -16.39 1.88
N ARG A 218 22.57 -16.96 1.11
CA ARG A 218 22.12 -18.35 1.32
C ARG A 218 23.16 -19.37 0.93
N GLY A 219 24.05 -19.02 0.00
CA GLY A 219 25.19 -19.85 -0.42
C GLY A 219 26.51 -19.56 0.30
N GLY A 220 26.61 -18.54 1.13
CA GLY A 220 27.87 -18.14 1.73
C GLY A 220 27.78 -16.96 2.70
N ARG A 221 28.87 -16.72 3.40
CA ARG A 221 29.02 -15.66 4.42
C ARG A 221 29.16 -14.26 3.81
N THR A 222 28.25 -13.81 2.97
CA THR A 222 28.36 -12.52 2.31
C THR A 222 28.08 -11.39 3.28
N ARG A 223 28.95 -10.39 3.29
CA ARG A 223 28.86 -9.18 4.11
C ARG A 223 28.20 -8.08 3.27
N ILE A 224 27.08 -7.52 3.75
CA ILE A 224 26.71 -6.18 3.33
C ILE A 224 27.78 -5.23 3.88
N PRO A 225 28.28 -4.25 3.11
CA PRO A 225 29.27 -3.31 3.61
C PRO A 225 28.82 -2.71 4.95
N GLY A 226 29.62 -2.97 5.99
CA GLY A 226 29.47 -2.40 7.32
C GLY A 226 28.79 -3.22 8.41
N ARG A 227 28.04 -4.29 8.16
CA ARG A 227 27.38 -5.08 9.25
C ARG A 227 27.08 -6.53 8.89
N ARG A 228 27.04 -7.41 9.93
CA ARG A 228 26.44 -8.74 9.85
C ARG A 228 24.92 -8.60 9.91
N TRP A 229 24.24 -9.00 8.87
CA TRP A 229 22.79 -9.15 8.90
C TRP A 229 22.43 -10.60 9.23
N ARG A 230 21.43 -10.78 10.06
CA ARG A 230 20.74 -12.07 10.12
C ARG A 230 19.98 -12.24 8.81
N PRO A 231 19.92 -13.45 8.22
CA PRO A 231 19.14 -13.66 7.00
C PRO A 231 17.70 -13.25 7.24
N LEU A 232 17.24 -12.22 6.52
CA LEU A 232 15.85 -11.80 6.56
C LEU A 232 15.04 -12.79 5.74
N LYS A 233 13.94 -13.26 6.30
CA LYS A 233 12.96 -14.02 5.52
C LYS A 233 12.25 -13.04 4.59
N VAL A 234 12.48 -13.13 3.28
CA VAL A 234 11.72 -12.36 2.31
C VAL A 234 10.32 -12.98 2.20
N VAL A 235 9.33 -12.27 2.69
CA VAL A 235 7.93 -12.70 2.66
C VAL A 235 7.27 -12.23 1.36
N TYR A 236 7.65 -11.06 0.87
CA TYR A 236 7.09 -10.43 -0.31
C TYR A 236 8.15 -9.63 -1.07
N LEU A 237 8.13 -9.69 -2.39
CA LEU A 237 9.03 -8.95 -3.26
C LEU A 237 8.21 -8.23 -4.34
N GLY A 238 8.09 -6.90 -4.23
CA GLY A 238 7.41 -6.07 -5.21
C GLY A 238 5.89 -6.27 -5.29
N LEU A 239 5.28 -5.82 -6.38
CA LEU A 239 3.85 -5.94 -6.66
C LEU A 239 3.57 -7.17 -7.51
N GLU A 240 2.51 -7.90 -7.19
CA GLU A 240 1.97 -8.91 -8.07
C GLU A 240 1.41 -8.21 -9.32
N ALA A 241 2.05 -8.41 -10.46
CA ALA A 241 1.79 -7.64 -11.67
C ALA A 241 1.04 -8.42 -12.74
N ILE A 242 1.44 -9.67 -12.98
CA ILE A 242 0.87 -10.50 -14.06
C ILE A 242 0.66 -11.91 -13.52
N HIS A 243 -0.43 -12.53 -13.94
CA HIS A 243 -0.65 -13.96 -13.79
C HIS A 243 -0.29 -14.70 -15.08
N LEU A 244 0.40 -15.84 -14.90
CA LEU A 244 0.69 -16.78 -15.99
C LEU A 244 -0.20 -18.00 -15.85
N ARG A 245 -0.62 -18.53 -16.99
CA ARG A 245 -1.30 -19.82 -17.09
C ARG A 245 -0.52 -20.72 -18.05
N ARG A 246 0.04 -21.81 -17.54
CA ARG A 246 0.91 -22.74 -18.31
C ARG A 246 2.11 -22.04 -18.96
N GLY A 247 2.69 -21.04 -18.28
CA GLY A 247 3.82 -20.25 -18.80
C GLY A 247 3.45 -19.08 -19.71
N GLU A 248 2.19 -18.97 -20.14
CA GLU A 248 1.71 -17.89 -21.01
C GLU A 248 1.01 -16.77 -20.21
N PHE A 249 0.92 -15.58 -20.81
CA PHE A 249 0.20 -14.45 -20.24
C PHE A 249 -1.29 -14.78 -20.04
N GLU A 250 -1.78 -14.62 -18.83
CA GLU A 250 -3.21 -14.76 -18.51
C GLU A 250 -3.87 -13.39 -18.29
N ARG A 251 -3.34 -12.60 -17.33
CA ARG A 251 -3.92 -11.30 -17.00
C ARG A 251 -2.96 -10.40 -16.25
N ILE A 252 -3.21 -9.08 -16.33
CA ILE A 252 -2.61 -8.06 -15.45
C ILE A 252 -3.43 -7.97 -14.16
N VAL A 253 -2.75 -7.76 -13.03
CA VAL A 253 -3.37 -7.63 -11.71
C VAL A 253 -3.63 -6.15 -11.41
N GLY A 254 -4.80 -5.82 -10.80
CA GLY A 254 -5.23 -4.46 -10.55
C GLY A 254 -4.23 -3.62 -9.75
N SER A 255 -3.58 -4.21 -8.74
CA SER A 255 -2.58 -3.52 -7.91
C SER A 255 -1.36 -2.99 -8.66
N ALA A 256 -1.02 -3.57 -9.81
CA ALA A 256 0.11 -3.15 -10.64
C ALA A 256 -0.33 -2.51 -11.98
N ALA A 257 -1.63 -2.39 -12.23
CA ALA A 257 -2.15 -1.96 -13.52
C ALA A 257 -1.56 -0.62 -13.99
N LYS A 258 -1.47 0.37 -13.09
CA LYS A 258 -0.88 1.69 -13.40
C LYS A 258 0.60 1.59 -13.74
N VAL A 259 1.38 0.89 -12.92
CA VAL A 259 2.83 0.73 -13.15
C VAL A 259 3.12 0.02 -14.46
N ILE A 260 2.33 -1.00 -14.79
CA ILE A 260 2.47 -1.73 -16.05
C ILE A 260 2.04 -0.85 -17.24
N ALA A 261 0.93 -0.10 -17.11
CA ALA A 261 0.44 0.78 -18.17
C ALA A 261 1.46 1.85 -18.58
N ASP A 262 2.21 2.40 -17.64
CA ASP A 262 3.23 3.43 -17.91
C ASP A 262 4.35 2.93 -18.83
N GLY A 263 4.55 1.63 -18.93
CA GLY A 263 5.62 1.02 -19.73
C GLY A 263 5.17 0.31 -21.00
N ILE A 264 3.95 -0.18 -21.07
CA ILE A 264 3.46 -0.96 -22.21
C ILE A 264 2.91 -0.07 -23.33
N LYS A 265 2.97 -0.57 -24.57
CA LYS A 265 2.44 0.12 -25.75
C LYS A 265 1.22 -0.58 -26.37
N GLN A 266 0.94 -1.78 -25.90
CA GLN A 266 -0.16 -2.63 -26.40
C GLN A 266 -0.98 -3.16 -25.23
N GLY A 267 -2.23 -3.53 -25.50
CA GLY A 267 -3.10 -4.05 -24.45
C GLY A 267 -3.69 -2.98 -23.54
N LEU A 268 -3.66 -1.69 -23.95
CA LEU A 268 -4.28 -0.58 -23.23
C LEU A 268 -4.99 0.38 -24.22
N THR A 269 -5.96 1.14 -23.70
CA THR A 269 -6.57 2.29 -24.40
C THR A 269 -7.06 3.31 -23.39
N GLU A 270 -6.95 4.59 -23.76
CA GLU A 270 -7.55 5.69 -23.01
C GLU A 270 -9.05 5.75 -23.27
N VAL A 271 -9.80 6.07 -22.22
CA VAL A 271 -11.25 6.18 -22.26
C VAL A 271 -11.72 7.36 -21.38
N PRO A 272 -12.86 7.98 -21.71
CA PRO A 272 -13.46 9.00 -20.85
C PRO A 272 -13.79 8.49 -19.46
N SER A 273 -13.65 9.34 -18.44
CA SER A 273 -13.94 9.01 -17.03
C SER A 273 -15.30 8.35 -16.82
N LYS A 274 -16.32 8.79 -17.58
CA LYS A 274 -17.68 8.23 -17.51
C LYS A 274 -17.75 6.74 -17.84
N VAL A 275 -16.84 6.23 -18.66
CA VAL A 275 -16.75 4.79 -18.99
C VAL A 275 -16.22 4.02 -17.79
N ILE A 276 -15.20 4.57 -17.13
CA ILE A 276 -14.67 3.99 -15.90
C ILE A 276 -15.75 3.98 -14.81
N ASP A 277 -16.50 5.07 -14.66
CA ASP A 277 -17.56 5.20 -13.66
C ASP A 277 -18.69 4.20 -13.90
N SER A 278 -19.10 4.02 -15.17
CA SER A 278 -20.11 3.02 -15.57
C SER A 278 -19.66 1.61 -15.20
N LEU A 279 -18.43 1.22 -15.56
CA LEU A 279 -17.87 -0.09 -15.19
C LEU A 279 -17.78 -0.28 -13.68
N LEU A 280 -17.35 0.74 -12.95
CA LEU A 280 -17.29 0.70 -11.48
C LEU A 280 -18.68 0.63 -10.85
N SER A 281 -19.72 1.15 -11.50
CA SER A 281 -21.12 1.03 -11.07
C SER A 281 -21.71 -0.37 -11.28
N GLY A 282 -21.05 -1.19 -12.07
CA GLY A 282 -21.47 -2.58 -12.33
C GLY A 282 -21.98 -2.82 -13.76
N ASP A 283 -21.94 -1.82 -14.62
CA ASP A 283 -22.32 -1.99 -16.02
C ASP A 283 -21.29 -2.84 -16.76
N GLU A 284 -21.76 -3.60 -17.73
CA GLU A 284 -20.94 -4.38 -18.64
C GLU A 284 -21.26 -3.98 -20.10
N PRO A 285 -20.72 -2.85 -20.59
CA PRO A 285 -21.03 -2.34 -21.91
C PRO A 285 -20.47 -3.22 -23.05
N ASP A 286 -21.04 -3.07 -24.24
CA ASP A 286 -20.45 -3.62 -25.47
C ASP A 286 -19.08 -2.98 -25.73
N PRO A 287 -18.06 -3.75 -26.14
CA PRO A 287 -16.72 -3.22 -26.39
C PRO A 287 -16.68 -2.06 -27.39
N SER A 288 -17.55 -2.04 -28.40
CA SER A 288 -17.63 -0.96 -29.38
C SER A 288 -18.12 0.36 -28.79
N LEU A 289 -18.93 0.30 -27.74
CA LEU A 289 -19.41 1.48 -27.00
C LEU A 289 -18.34 2.06 -26.09
N VAL A 290 -17.41 1.24 -25.61
CA VAL A 290 -16.26 1.67 -24.79
C VAL A 290 -15.21 2.35 -25.68
N SER A 291 -14.81 1.69 -26.76
CA SER A 291 -13.93 2.23 -27.77
C SER A 291 -14.05 1.42 -29.06
N PRO A 292 -14.10 2.07 -30.27
CA PRO A 292 -14.09 1.35 -31.54
C PRO A 292 -12.91 0.38 -31.68
N LYS A 293 -11.76 0.70 -31.07
CA LYS A 293 -10.55 -0.14 -31.07
C LYS A 293 -10.75 -1.49 -30.38
N LEU A 294 -11.75 -1.59 -29.49
CA LEU A 294 -11.98 -2.78 -28.68
C LEU A 294 -12.92 -3.79 -29.35
N SER A 295 -13.57 -3.44 -30.46
CA SER A 295 -14.51 -4.31 -31.16
C SER A 295 -13.91 -5.64 -31.63
N SER A 296 -12.64 -5.63 -32.04
CA SER A 296 -11.89 -6.81 -32.49
C SER A 296 -10.94 -7.41 -31.42
N VAL A 297 -10.87 -6.81 -30.25
CA VAL A 297 -9.98 -7.27 -29.16
C VAL A 297 -10.69 -8.33 -28.31
N ARG A 298 -9.94 -9.31 -27.83
CA ARG A 298 -10.43 -10.31 -26.87
C ARG A 298 -9.36 -10.58 -25.81
N GLY A 299 -9.82 -10.80 -24.57
CA GLY A 299 -8.96 -11.13 -23.43
C GLY A 299 -8.72 -9.98 -22.49
N ASN A 300 -7.66 -10.07 -21.66
CA ASN A 300 -7.30 -9.06 -20.69
C ASN A 300 -6.73 -7.80 -21.35
N PHE A 301 -7.16 -6.64 -20.85
CA PHE A 301 -6.84 -5.33 -21.38
C PHE A 301 -6.80 -4.28 -20.25
N LEU A 302 -6.17 -3.14 -20.48
CA LEU A 302 -6.17 -2.02 -19.55
C LEU A 302 -6.97 -0.85 -20.11
N LEU A 303 -7.85 -0.28 -19.31
CA LEU A 303 -8.49 0.99 -19.60
C LEU A 303 -7.82 2.07 -18.73
N VAL A 304 -7.43 3.18 -19.36
CA VAL A 304 -6.80 4.33 -18.72
C VAL A 304 -7.77 5.49 -18.77
N ASP A 305 -8.05 6.09 -17.63
CA ASP A 305 -8.89 7.27 -17.52
C ASP A 305 -8.14 8.50 -18.06
N GLU A 306 -8.67 9.13 -19.13
CA GLU A 306 -8.08 10.30 -19.78
C GLU A 306 -7.89 11.48 -18.81
N ALA A 307 -8.74 11.63 -17.79
CA ALA A 307 -8.73 12.78 -16.92
C ALA A 307 -7.68 12.70 -15.81
N ASN A 308 -7.35 11.49 -15.30
CA ASN A 308 -6.52 11.34 -14.12
C ASN A 308 -5.49 10.19 -14.21
N GLY A 309 -5.45 9.46 -15.32
CA GLY A 309 -4.53 8.35 -15.55
C GLY A 309 -4.82 7.10 -14.69
N ASN A 310 -5.97 7.03 -14.01
CA ASN A 310 -6.35 5.83 -13.28
C ASN A 310 -6.52 4.67 -14.25
N THR A 311 -5.90 3.54 -13.91
CA THR A 311 -5.82 2.38 -14.80
C THR A 311 -6.53 1.19 -14.17
N ILE A 312 -7.46 0.59 -14.91
CA ILE A 312 -8.22 -0.58 -14.48
C ILE A 312 -8.06 -1.75 -15.45
N PRO A 313 -7.81 -2.96 -14.95
CA PRO A 313 -7.80 -4.16 -15.79
C PRO A 313 -9.23 -4.63 -16.07
N VAL A 314 -9.46 -4.97 -17.33
CA VAL A 314 -10.75 -5.47 -17.81
C VAL A 314 -10.57 -6.74 -18.63
N TRP A 315 -11.63 -7.52 -18.72
CA TRP A 315 -11.78 -8.60 -19.70
C TRP A 315 -12.68 -8.13 -20.83
N ILE A 316 -12.22 -8.31 -22.04
CA ILE A 316 -12.97 -8.01 -23.27
C ILE A 316 -13.43 -9.33 -23.87
N GLY A 317 -14.74 -9.55 -23.81
CA GLY A 317 -15.45 -10.66 -24.41
C GLY A 317 -16.57 -10.16 -25.32
N GLY A 318 -17.77 -10.72 -25.19
CA GLY A 318 -19.00 -10.13 -25.74
C GLY A 318 -19.39 -8.82 -25.03
N ARG A 319 -18.92 -8.66 -23.80
CA ARG A 319 -19.04 -7.46 -23.01
C ARG A 319 -17.70 -7.12 -22.35
N VAL A 320 -17.56 -5.90 -21.82
CA VAL A 320 -16.40 -5.47 -21.05
C VAL A 320 -16.70 -5.64 -19.57
N SER A 321 -15.92 -6.46 -18.87
CA SER A 321 -16.09 -6.76 -17.44
C SER A 321 -14.85 -6.39 -16.64
N LEU A 322 -15.02 -5.94 -15.39
CA LEU A 322 -13.90 -5.61 -14.50
C LEU A 322 -13.12 -6.86 -14.08
N MET A 323 -11.79 -6.76 -14.08
CA MET A 323 -10.88 -7.79 -13.61
C MET A 323 -10.19 -7.37 -12.30
N MET A 324 -10.97 -6.86 -11.36
CA MET A 324 -10.52 -6.33 -10.08
C MET A 324 -11.18 -7.07 -8.92
N ARG A 325 -10.53 -7.03 -7.75
CA ARG A 325 -11.12 -7.54 -6.51
C ARG A 325 -12.21 -6.59 -6.03
N THR A 326 -13.26 -7.12 -5.41
CA THR A 326 -14.37 -6.32 -4.85
C THR A 326 -13.89 -5.17 -3.96
N ALA A 327 -12.86 -5.41 -3.12
CA ALA A 327 -12.29 -4.37 -2.26
C ALA A 327 -11.62 -3.24 -3.06
N GLU A 328 -10.93 -3.54 -4.16
CA GLU A 328 -10.30 -2.54 -5.03
C GLU A 328 -11.37 -1.70 -5.75
N VAL A 329 -12.42 -2.34 -6.25
CA VAL A 329 -13.58 -1.67 -6.85
C VAL A 329 -14.24 -0.73 -5.84
N HIS A 330 -14.45 -1.20 -4.61
CA HIS A 330 -15.05 -0.39 -3.54
C HIS A 330 -14.21 0.85 -3.23
N VAL A 331 -12.90 0.72 -3.10
CA VAL A 331 -11.99 1.87 -2.88
C VAL A 331 -12.07 2.87 -4.03
N LEU A 332 -12.06 2.41 -5.29
CA LEU A 332 -12.16 3.31 -6.44
C LEU A 332 -13.52 4.02 -6.51
N ARG A 333 -14.62 3.34 -6.16
CA ARG A 333 -15.94 3.97 -6.04
C ARG A 333 -15.91 5.11 -5.02
N LEU A 334 -15.37 4.86 -3.82
CA LEU A 334 -15.25 5.90 -2.79
C LEU A 334 -14.42 7.10 -3.27
N MET A 335 -13.27 6.85 -3.89
CA MET A 335 -12.40 7.91 -4.41
C MET A 335 -13.07 8.74 -5.51
N ARG A 336 -14.00 8.17 -6.26
CA ARG A 336 -14.69 8.81 -7.38
C ARG A 336 -16.08 9.33 -7.03
N GLY A 337 -16.53 9.15 -5.78
CA GLY A 337 -17.87 9.58 -5.35
C GLY A 337 -19.02 8.77 -5.95
N ILE A 338 -18.73 7.53 -6.39
CA ILE A 338 -19.76 6.66 -6.98
C ILE A 338 -20.50 5.96 -5.84
N THR A 339 -21.77 6.32 -5.66
CA THR A 339 -22.66 5.67 -4.72
C THR A 339 -23.41 4.56 -5.44
N VAL A 340 -23.19 3.31 -5.02
CA VAL A 340 -24.03 2.18 -5.45
C VAL A 340 -25.09 1.99 -4.39
N LEU A 341 -26.35 2.11 -4.76
CA LEU A 341 -27.45 1.69 -3.92
C LEU A 341 -27.27 0.17 -3.75
N GLU A 342 -26.94 -0.29 -2.53
CA GLU A 342 -26.96 -1.71 -2.22
C GLU A 342 -28.43 -2.16 -2.40
N GLU A 343 -28.68 -3.05 -3.33
CA GLU A 343 -29.92 -3.81 -3.33
C GLU A 343 -29.98 -4.60 -2.02
N GLU A 344 -31.04 -4.43 -1.24
CA GLU A 344 -31.31 -5.07 0.06
C GLU A 344 -31.34 -6.60 -0.03
#